data_85fadf75020fc40dcaa485afb7931ba8
#
_entry.id   85fadf75020fc40dcaa485afb7931ba8
#
_cell.length_a   1.000
_cell.length_b   1.000
_cell.length_c   1.000
_cell.angle_alpha   90.00
_cell.angle_beta   90.00
_cell.angle_gamma   90.00
#
_symmetry.space_group_name_H-M   'P 1'
#
loop_
_entity.id
_entity.type
_entity.pdbx_description
1 polymer ?
#
loop_
_entity_poly.entity_id
_entity_poly.type
_entity_poly.pdbx_seq_one_letter_code
_entity_poly.pdbx_strand_id
1 'polypeptide(L)'
;YLPQHASLDSKFPVTATDVVLMGRLGTTSNIGFYNKEDHKAARHMLERVGLEKLQDRPLSALSGGQRQRVLIARALVSEPKLLLLDEPTSSLDDYVERELYDLLQELNKELTIIVVSHDIGFVSRYVQKVVCVNREVYIHPVGEIDENVIHGMYGEHVHMVRHDQEHNHG
;
A
#
# COMPACT_ATOMS: atom_id res chain seq x y z
N TYR A 1 -4.82 -9.07 -1.97
CA TYR A 1 -5.72 -7.98 -1.59
C TYR A 1 -5.48 -7.55 -0.15
N LEU A 2 -5.34 -6.24 0.08
CA LEU A 2 -5.23 -5.64 1.39
C LEU A 2 -6.41 -4.66 1.59
N PRO A 3 -7.39 -4.99 2.43
CA PRO A 3 -8.54 -4.14 2.71
C PRO A 3 -8.17 -2.96 3.61
N GLN A 4 -8.93 -1.87 3.54
CA GLN A 4 -8.78 -0.63 4.32
C GLN A 4 -8.71 -0.88 5.84
N HIS A 5 -9.50 -1.83 6.35
CA HIS A 5 -9.52 -2.21 7.77
C HIS A 5 -9.17 -3.69 7.95
N ALA A 6 -7.88 -4.01 7.82
CA ALA A 6 -7.37 -5.28 8.32
C ALA A 6 -7.24 -5.18 9.87
N SER A 7 -8.39 -5.20 10.57
CA SER A 7 -8.40 -5.15 12.03
C SER A 7 -7.94 -6.49 12.61
N LEU A 8 -6.65 -6.61 12.83
CA LEU A 8 -6.16 -7.60 13.78
C LEU A 8 -6.44 -7.03 15.18
N ASP A 9 -7.16 -7.79 16.03
CA ASP A 9 -7.42 -7.38 17.40
C ASP A 9 -6.09 -7.02 18.08
N SER A 10 -5.95 -5.76 18.51
CA SER A 10 -4.73 -5.25 19.14
C SER A 10 -4.39 -5.99 20.44
N LYS A 11 -5.32 -6.76 21.00
CA LYS A 11 -5.11 -7.59 22.19
C LYS A 11 -4.50 -8.95 21.86
N PHE A 12 -4.45 -9.34 20.57
CA PHE A 12 -3.89 -10.63 20.19
C PHE A 12 -2.35 -10.50 20.15
N PRO A 13 -1.60 -11.30 20.94
CA PRO A 13 -0.15 -11.16 21.08
C PRO A 13 0.60 -11.79 19.90
N VAL A 14 0.40 -11.26 18.68
CA VAL A 14 1.12 -11.69 17.47
C VAL A 14 2.25 -10.74 17.16
N THR A 15 3.38 -11.29 16.73
CA THR A 15 4.52 -10.52 16.23
C THR A 15 4.34 -10.13 14.75
N ALA A 16 5.18 -9.20 14.27
CA ALA A 16 5.20 -8.86 12.84
C ALA A 16 5.47 -10.11 11.98
N THR A 17 6.38 -10.98 12.39
CA THR A 17 6.68 -12.25 11.70
C THR A 17 5.46 -13.16 11.65
N ASP A 18 4.72 -13.30 12.75
CA ASP A 18 3.51 -14.16 12.79
C ASP A 18 2.46 -13.68 11.79
N VAL A 19 2.26 -12.35 11.71
CA VAL A 19 1.32 -11.77 10.75
C VAL A 19 1.74 -12.03 9.31
N VAL A 20 3.03 -11.90 8.99
CA VAL A 20 3.53 -12.16 7.63
C VAL A 20 3.40 -13.65 7.29
N LEU A 21 3.67 -14.55 8.23
CA LEU A 21 3.48 -16.00 8.06
C LEU A 21 2.05 -16.38 7.71
N MET A 22 1.04 -15.64 8.19
CA MET A 22 -0.36 -15.87 7.78
C MET A 22 -0.55 -15.75 6.26
N GLY A 23 0.28 -14.98 5.55
CA GLY A 23 0.26 -14.87 4.10
C GLY A 23 0.76 -16.13 3.37
N ARG A 24 1.38 -17.06 4.09
CA ARG A 24 1.83 -18.38 3.57
C ARG A 24 0.77 -19.48 3.70
N LEU A 25 -0.36 -19.20 4.34
CA LEU A 25 -1.45 -20.17 4.46
C LEU A 25 -1.96 -20.58 3.06
N GLY A 26 -1.96 -21.88 2.80
CA GLY A 26 -2.38 -22.45 1.51
C GLY A 26 -1.24 -22.62 0.48
N THR A 27 -0.04 -22.09 0.72
CA THR A 27 1.14 -22.37 -0.13
C THR A 27 2.04 -23.46 0.43
N THR A 28 1.87 -23.79 1.71
CA THR A 28 2.63 -24.84 2.39
C THR A 28 1.87 -26.17 2.35
N SER A 29 2.59 -27.25 2.06
CA SER A 29 2.04 -28.62 2.03
C SER A 29 1.71 -29.17 3.44
N ASN A 30 2.11 -28.50 4.52
CA ASN A 30 1.91 -28.92 5.90
C ASN A 30 0.76 -28.14 6.55
N ILE A 31 -0.36 -28.82 6.79
CA ILE A 31 -1.52 -28.23 7.48
C ILE A 31 -1.11 -27.85 8.91
N GLY A 32 -1.03 -26.54 9.18
CA GLY A 32 -0.94 -25.99 10.53
C GLY A 32 0.45 -25.72 11.09
N PHE A 33 1.55 -26.02 10.38
CA PHE A 33 2.92 -25.72 10.86
C PHE A 33 3.74 -25.03 9.77
N TYR A 34 4.28 -23.86 10.10
CA TYR A 34 5.25 -23.18 9.24
C TYR A 34 6.62 -23.85 9.37
N ASN A 35 7.27 -24.10 8.24
CA ASN A 35 8.61 -24.67 8.18
C ASN A 35 9.69 -23.56 8.21
N LYS A 36 10.97 -23.96 8.19
CA LYS A 36 12.09 -23.01 8.22
C LYS A 36 12.11 -22.08 7.00
N GLU A 37 11.67 -22.55 5.83
CA GLU A 37 11.64 -21.76 4.61
C GLU A 37 10.51 -20.70 4.68
N ASP A 38 9.38 -21.02 5.31
CA ASP A 38 8.30 -20.04 5.55
C ASP A 38 8.77 -18.91 6.46
N HIS A 39 9.46 -19.24 7.54
CA HIS A 39 10.06 -18.23 8.43
C HIS A 39 11.10 -17.37 7.72
N LYS A 40 11.94 -17.98 6.87
CA LYS A 40 12.93 -17.25 6.07
C LYS A 40 12.25 -16.31 5.08
N ALA A 41 11.21 -16.77 4.38
CA ALA A 41 10.42 -15.96 3.46
C ALA A 41 9.75 -14.78 4.19
N ALA A 42 9.14 -15.02 5.36
CA ALA A 42 8.51 -13.96 6.15
C ALA A 42 9.52 -12.89 6.59
N ARG A 43 10.70 -13.30 7.10
CA ARG A 43 11.76 -12.36 7.49
C ARG A 43 12.29 -11.58 6.31
N HIS A 44 12.49 -12.21 5.16
CA HIS A 44 12.92 -11.53 3.94
C HIS A 44 11.90 -10.47 3.49
N MET A 45 10.59 -10.77 3.57
CA MET A 45 9.58 -9.76 3.26
C MET A 45 9.57 -8.60 4.24
N LEU A 46 9.78 -8.86 5.54
CA LEU A 46 9.91 -7.79 6.55
C LEU A 46 11.14 -6.90 6.29
N GLU A 47 12.26 -7.49 5.86
CA GLU A 47 13.44 -6.73 5.43
C GLU A 47 13.12 -5.87 4.20
N ARG A 48 12.45 -6.42 3.18
CA ARG A 48 12.05 -5.67 1.97
C ARG A 48 11.17 -4.46 2.25
N VAL A 49 10.35 -4.49 3.30
CA VAL A 49 9.53 -3.36 3.71
C VAL A 49 10.19 -2.48 4.80
N GLY A 50 11.47 -2.68 5.09
CA GLY A 50 12.27 -1.89 6.05
C GLY A 50 11.94 -2.15 7.52
N LEU A 51 11.51 -3.36 7.86
CA LEU A 51 11.10 -3.75 9.22
C LEU A 51 11.95 -4.89 9.82
N GLU A 52 13.17 -5.12 9.33
CA GLU A 52 14.05 -6.20 9.78
C GLU A 52 14.34 -6.18 11.28
N LYS A 53 14.40 -4.98 11.88
CA LYS A 53 14.65 -4.79 13.33
C LYS A 53 13.40 -4.92 14.20
N LEU A 54 12.23 -5.04 13.59
CA LEU A 54 10.94 -5.05 14.26
C LEU A 54 10.19 -6.39 14.10
N GLN A 55 10.83 -7.39 13.48
CA GLN A 55 10.22 -8.66 13.11
C GLN A 55 9.62 -9.44 14.31
N ASP A 56 10.24 -9.35 15.48
CA ASP A 56 9.79 -10.04 16.69
C ASP A 56 8.97 -9.13 17.62
N ARG A 57 8.68 -7.87 17.21
CA ARG A 57 7.83 -6.96 17.98
C ARG A 57 6.36 -7.33 17.84
N PRO A 58 5.59 -7.23 18.93
CA PRO A 58 4.13 -7.33 18.88
C PRO A 58 3.55 -6.30 17.92
N LEU A 59 2.56 -6.70 17.10
CA LEU A 59 1.90 -5.81 16.14
C LEU A 59 1.30 -4.57 16.82
N SER A 60 0.79 -4.73 18.06
CA SER A 60 0.23 -3.64 18.88
C SER A 60 1.25 -2.55 19.24
N ALA A 61 2.54 -2.90 19.30
CA ALA A 61 3.63 -1.98 19.62
C ALA A 61 4.21 -1.24 18.40
N LEU A 62 3.68 -1.49 17.20
CA LEU A 62 4.09 -0.83 15.95
C LEU A 62 3.27 0.44 15.72
N SER A 63 3.88 1.44 15.05
CA SER A 63 3.15 2.62 14.54
C SER A 63 2.16 2.23 13.44
N GLY A 64 1.24 3.14 13.07
CA GLY A 64 0.29 2.94 11.97
C GLY A 64 0.98 2.55 10.66
N GLY A 65 2.00 3.32 10.24
CA GLY A 65 2.77 3.04 9.03
C GLY A 65 3.57 1.73 9.10
N GLN A 66 4.15 1.41 10.27
CA GLN A 66 4.82 0.12 10.46
C GLN A 66 3.84 -1.05 10.35
N ARG A 67 2.64 -0.93 10.94
CA ARG A 67 1.59 -1.94 10.78
C ARG A 67 1.17 -2.10 9.32
N GLN A 68 1.01 -1.00 8.60
CA GLN A 68 0.67 -1.02 7.18
C GLN A 68 1.74 -1.77 6.36
N ARG A 69 3.02 -1.51 6.62
CA ARG A 69 4.13 -2.23 5.97
C ARG A 69 4.14 -3.73 6.31
N VAL A 70 3.81 -4.13 7.54
CA VAL A 70 3.63 -5.56 7.91
C VAL A 70 2.50 -6.21 7.10
N LEU A 71 1.36 -5.51 6.92
CA LEU A 71 0.25 -6.03 6.14
C LEU A 71 0.59 -6.17 4.64
N ILE A 72 1.38 -5.23 4.11
CA ILE A 72 1.93 -5.33 2.75
C ILE A 72 2.89 -6.54 2.65
N ALA A 73 3.82 -6.72 3.60
CA ALA A 73 4.70 -7.86 3.65
C ALA A 73 3.92 -9.19 3.69
N ARG A 74 2.83 -9.24 4.45
CA ARG A 74 1.91 -10.40 4.48
C ARG A 74 1.31 -10.70 3.11
N ALA A 75 0.93 -9.66 2.35
CA ALA A 75 0.38 -9.85 1.01
C ALA A 75 1.45 -10.27 0.00
N LEU A 76 2.70 -9.84 0.19
CA LEU A 76 3.82 -10.12 -0.71
C LEU A 76 4.47 -11.49 -0.49
N VAL A 77 4.39 -12.07 0.71
CA VAL A 77 5.10 -13.31 1.06
C VAL A 77 4.66 -14.53 0.24
N SER A 78 3.52 -14.46 -0.42
CA SER A 78 3.02 -15.45 -1.39
C SER A 78 3.49 -15.17 -2.83
N GLU A 79 4.36 -14.19 -3.04
CA GLU A 79 4.92 -13.79 -4.35
C GLU A 79 3.84 -13.48 -5.41
N PRO A 80 2.88 -12.61 -5.12
CA PRO A 80 1.80 -12.29 -6.05
C PRO A 80 2.32 -11.51 -7.26
N LYS A 81 1.67 -11.67 -8.41
CA LYS A 81 1.89 -10.82 -9.60
C LYS A 81 1.10 -9.51 -9.57
N LEU A 82 0.09 -9.44 -8.71
CA LEU A 82 -0.80 -8.29 -8.56
C LEU A 82 -1.07 -8.03 -7.09
N LEU A 83 -0.86 -6.79 -6.66
CA LEU A 83 -1.20 -6.29 -5.32
C LEU A 83 -2.34 -5.27 -5.43
N LEU A 84 -3.43 -5.52 -4.72
CA LEU A 84 -4.57 -4.60 -4.60
C LEU A 84 -4.55 -3.99 -3.21
N LEU A 85 -4.53 -2.66 -3.13
CA LEU A 85 -4.53 -1.88 -1.90
C LEU A 85 -5.75 -0.98 -1.88
N ASP A 86 -6.51 -1.02 -0.79
CA ASP A 86 -7.70 -0.22 -0.59
C ASP A 86 -7.44 0.80 0.50
N GLU A 87 -7.37 2.10 0.12
CA GLU A 87 -7.08 3.24 0.99
C GLU A 87 -5.86 3.02 1.92
N PRO A 88 -4.68 2.64 1.39
CA PRO A 88 -3.56 2.18 2.22
C PRO A 88 -2.96 3.26 3.12
N THR A 89 -3.31 4.53 2.91
CA THR A 89 -2.74 5.70 3.61
C THR A 89 -3.74 6.47 4.45
N SER A 90 -5.03 6.08 4.45
CA SER A 90 -6.14 6.84 5.04
C SER A 90 -6.01 7.24 6.52
N SER A 91 -5.05 6.68 7.24
CA SER A 91 -4.80 6.96 8.67
C SER A 91 -3.34 7.33 8.97
N LEU A 92 -2.56 7.69 7.95
CA LEU A 92 -1.15 8.02 8.07
C LEU A 92 -0.97 9.55 7.96
N ASP A 93 0.09 10.07 8.58
CA ASP A 93 0.53 11.43 8.35
C ASP A 93 1.28 11.56 7.00
N ASP A 94 1.39 12.78 6.47
CA ASP A 94 1.95 13.06 5.15
C ASP A 94 3.38 12.52 4.95
N TYR A 95 4.17 12.45 6.03
CA TYR A 95 5.54 11.95 5.93
C TYR A 95 5.56 10.43 5.77
N VAL A 96 4.81 9.72 6.62
CA VAL A 96 4.69 8.25 6.59
C VAL A 96 4.01 7.78 5.31
N GLU A 97 3.03 8.55 4.83
CA GLU A 97 2.38 8.33 3.55
C GLU A 97 3.39 8.33 2.41
N ARG A 98 4.22 9.38 2.29
CA ARG A 98 5.27 9.46 1.26
C ARG A 98 6.22 8.28 1.31
N GLU A 99 6.71 7.91 2.49
CA GLU A 99 7.56 6.74 2.66
C GLU A 99 6.89 5.43 2.20
N LEU A 100 5.58 5.30 2.42
CA LEU A 100 4.84 4.13 1.98
C LEU A 100 4.76 4.08 0.45
N TYR A 101 4.53 5.20 -0.19
CA TYR A 101 4.44 5.25 -1.64
C TYR A 101 5.79 5.08 -2.33
N ASP A 102 6.88 5.59 -1.75
CA ASP A 102 8.22 5.29 -2.24
C ASP A 102 8.50 3.77 -2.21
N LEU A 103 8.09 3.10 -1.13
CA LEU A 103 8.14 1.64 -1.05
C LEU A 103 7.29 0.98 -2.15
N LEU A 104 6.05 1.46 -2.38
CA LEU A 104 5.19 0.91 -3.42
C LEU A 104 5.77 1.10 -4.83
N GLN A 105 6.44 2.23 -5.10
CA GLN A 105 7.15 2.45 -6.37
C GLN A 105 8.28 1.44 -6.59
N GLU A 106 9.07 1.14 -5.55
CA GLU A 106 10.11 0.11 -5.65
C GLU A 106 9.51 -1.27 -5.92
N LEU A 107 8.46 -1.63 -5.21
CA LEU A 107 7.76 -2.89 -5.41
C LEU A 107 7.12 -3.00 -6.81
N ASN A 108 6.64 -1.88 -7.38
CA ASN A 108 6.01 -1.85 -8.70
C ASN A 108 6.96 -2.18 -9.85
N LYS A 109 8.27 -2.20 -9.61
CA LYS A 109 9.25 -2.68 -10.60
C LYS A 109 9.15 -4.18 -10.87
N GLU A 110 8.59 -4.94 -9.91
CA GLU A 110 8.52 -6.41 -9.93
C GLU A 110 7.10 -6.94 -10.06
N LEU A 111 6.09 -6.18 -9.62
CA LEU A 111 4.68 -6.62 -9.65
C LEU A 111 3.74 -5.47 -10.02
N THR A 112 2.56 -5.80 -10.51
CA THR A 112 1.52 -4.81 -10.76
C THR A 112 0.87 -4.39 -9.44
N ILE A 113 0.73 -3.07 -9.22
CA ILE A 113 0.06 -2.53 -8.04
C ILE A 113 -1.15 -1.72 -8.47
N ILE A 114 -2.30 -1.98 -7.87
CA ILE A 114 -3.52 -1.18 -7.99
C ILE A 114 -3.84 -0.62 -6.61
N VAL A 115 -3.97 0.70 -6.54
CA VAL A 115 -4.36 1.43 -5.33
C VAL A 115 -5.73 2.04 -5.55
N VAL A 116 -6.66 1.78 -4.66
CA VAL A 116 -7.91 2.53 -4.56
C VAL A 116 -7.66 3.68 -3.59
N SER A 117 -7.87 4.92 -4.03
CA SER A 117 -7.72 6.12 -3.21
C SER A 117 -8.68 7.20 -3.68
N HIS A 118 -9.07 8.07 -2.75
CA HIS A 118 -9.82 9.28 -3.04
C HIS A 118 -8.92 10.54 -3.07
N ASP A 119 -7.61 10.40 -2.79
CA ASP A 119 -6.65 11.50 -2.83
C ASP A 119 -6.05 11.68 -4.24
N ILE A 120 -6.61 12.63 -5.00
CA ILE A 120 -6.17 12.92 -6.36
C ILE A 120 -4.82 13.63 -6.39
N GLY A 121 -4.53 14.50 -5.42
CA GLY A 121 -3.27 15.26 -5.36
C GLY A 121 -2.05 14.34 -5.26
N PHE A 122 -2.24 13.22 -4.61
CA PHE A 122 -1.27 12.16 -4.46
C PHE A 122 -1.11 11.30 -5.72
N VAL A 123 -2.24 10.91 -6.34
CA VAL A 123 -2.30 10.04 -7.53
C VAL A 123 -1.40 10.55 -8.65
N SER A 124 -1.38 11.86 -8.92
CA SER A 124 -0.61 12.45 -10.03
C SER A 124 0.90 12.27 -9.90
N ARG A 125 1.43 12.05 -8.70
CA ARG A 125 2.88 11.95 -8.45
C ARG A 125 3.43 10.53 -8.55
N TYR A 126 2.64 9.53 -8.17
CA TYR A 126 3.13 8.16 -7.94
C TYR A 126 2.56 7.11 -8.89
N VAL A 127 1.46 7.41 -9.60
CA VAL A 127 0.83 6.43 -10.49
C VAL A 127 1.12 6.69 -11.97
N GLN A 128 1.03 5.66 -12.79
CA GLN A 128 1.24 5.74 -14.24
C GLN A 128 -0.09 5.86 -15.00
N LYS A 129 -1.15 5.25 -14.45
CA LYS A 129 -2.49 5.22 -15.04
C LYS A 129 -3.53 5.37 -13.95
N VAL A 130 -4.62 6.06 -14.28
CA VAL A 130 -5.78 6.20 -13.40
C VAL A 130 -6.98 5.51 -14.05
N VAL A 131 -7.68 4.73 -13.23
CA VAL A 131 -8.95 4.10 -13.62
C VAL A 131 -10.06 4.81 -12.87
N CYS A 132 -10.87 5.55 -13.61
CA CYS A 132 -12.03 6.26 -13.08
C CYS A 132 -13.26 5.37 -13.21
N VAL A 133 -13.96 5.15 -12.09
CA VAL A 133 -15.16 4.33 -12.04
C VAL A 133 -16.35 5.17 -11.59
N ASN A 134 -17.25 5.50 -12.53
CA ASN A 134 -18.51 6.18 -12.26
C ASN A 134 -19.56 5.73 -13.30
N ARG A 135 -20.35 4.70 -13.00
CA ARG A 135 -21.26 3.97 -13.90
C ARG A 135 -20.59 3.40 -15.15
N GLU A 136 -19.60 4.09 -15.67
CA GLU A 136 -18.70 3.68 -16.75
C GLU A 136 -17.26 3.62 -16.23
N VAL A 137 -16.37 2.97 -16.96
CA VAL A 137 -14.95 2.81 -16.60
C VAL A 137 -14.11 3.52 -17.65
N TYR A 138 -13.33 4.49 -17.23
CA TYR A 138 -12.37 5.19 -18.07
C TYR A 138 -10.95 4.98 -17.56
N ILE A 139 -10.00 4.79 -18.48
CA ILE A 139 -8.59 4.62 -18.17
C ILE A 139 -7.82 5.77 -18.80
N HIS A 140 -7.13 6.56 -17.98
CA HIS A 140 -6.32 7.69 -18.43
C HIS A 140 -4.86 7.50 -18.01
N PRO A 141 -3.88 7.84 -18.89
CA PRO A 141 -2.51 8.13 -18.46
C PRO A 141 -2.53 9.34 -17.51
N VAL A 142 -1.66 9.35 -16.50
CA VAL A 142 -1.63 10.46 -15.51
C VAL A 142 -1.40 11.83 -16.17
N GLY A 143 -0.59 11.90 -17.25
CA GLY A 143 -0.36 13.16 -17.97
C GLY A 143 -1.56 13.73 -18.71
N GLU A 144 -2.67 13.01 -18.83
CA GLU A 144 -3.91 13.42 -19.49
C GLU A 144 -5.03 13.74 -18.49
N ILE A 145 -4.75 13.73 -17.18
CA ILE A 145 -5.72 14.12 -16.15
C ILE A 145 -5.77 15.64 -16.12
N ASP A 146 -6.72 16.20 -16.84
CA ASP A 146 -7.06 17.63 -16.83
C ASP A 146 -8.28 17.92 -15.94
N GLU A 147 -8.64 19.20 -15.83
CA GLU A 147 -9.83 19.63 -15.08
C GLU A 147 -11.12 18.97 -15.60
N ASN A 148 -11.23 18.68 -16.89
CA ASN A 148 -12.42 18.07 -17.48
C ASN A 148 -12.58 16.62 -17.02
N VAL A 149 -11.47 15.87 -16.90
CA VAL A 149 -11.47 14.51 -16.36
C VAL A 149 -11.89 14.53 -14.90
N ILE A 150 -11.37 15.48 -14.10
CA ILE A 150 -11.72 15.64 -12.69
C ILE A 150 -13.19 16.06 -12.52
N HIS A 151 -13.67 17.00 -13.31
CA HIS A 151 -15.08 17.40 -13.32
C HIS A 151 -16.02 16.26 -13.70
N GLY A 152 -15.62 15.42 -14.67
CA GLY A 152 -16.37 14.22 -15.05
C GLY A 152 -16.46 13.18 -13.91
N MET A 153 -15.45 13.11 -13.05
CA MET A 153 -15.38 12.17 -11.92
C MET A 153 -16.19 12.64 -10.70
N TYR A 154 -16.11 13.92 -10.35
CA TYR A 154 -16.59 14.48 -9.07
C TYR A 154 -17.73 15.50 -9.21
N GLY A 155 -18.13 15.87 -10.43
CA GLY A 155 -19.11 16.91 -10.70
C GLY A 155 -18.52 18.33 -10.68
N GLU A 156 -19.35 19.33 -11.01
CA GLU A 156 -18.93 20.73 -11.25
C GLU A 156 -18.38 21.50 -10.03
N HIS A 157 -18.28 20.87 -8.86
CA HIS A 157 -17.92 21.57 -7.61
C HIS A 157 -16.48 21.34 -7.14
N VAL A 158 -15.63 20.66 -7.91
CA VAL A 158 -14.23 20.40 -7.53
C VAL A 158 -13.30 21.22 -8.42
N HIS A 159 -12.53 22.14 -7.82
CA HIS A 159 -11.47 22.88 -8.48
C HIS A 159 -10.11 22.38 -8.05
N MET A 160 -9.23 22.10 -9.02
CA MET A 160 -7.85 21.72 -8.76
C MET A 160 -7.04 22.97 -8.37
N VAL A 161 -6.58 23.07 -7.13
CA VAL A 161 -5.64 24.11 -6.71
C VAL A 161 -4.23 23.64 -7.04
N ARG A 162 -3.64 24.16 -8.12
CA ARG A 162 -2.21 23.96 -8.42
C ARG A 162 -1.40 24.87 -7.50
N HIS A 163 -0.64 24.30 -6.59
CA HIS A 163 0.41 24.98 -5.87
C HIS A 163 1.70 24.93 -6.71
N ASP A 164 1.79 25.74 -7.75
CA ASP A 164 3.05 26.01 -8.43
C ASP A 164 3.88 26.90 -7.48
N GLN A 165 4.78 26.31 -6.73
CA GLN A 165 5.81 27.07 -6.02
C GLN A 165 6.88 27.46 -7.03
N GLU A 166 6.70 28.61 -7.69
CA GLU A 166 7.81 29.35 -8.27
C GLU A 166 8.68 29.88 -7.13
N HIS A 167 9.74 29.15 -6.80
CA HIS A 167 10.85 29.71 -6.07
C HIS A 167 11.66 30.60 -7.03
N ASN A 168 11.22 31.85 -7.12
CA ASN A 168 12.00 32.91 -7.74
C ASN A 168 13.01 33.40 -6.69
N HIS A 169 14.24 32.93 -6.76
CA HIS A 169 15.38 33.53 -6.05
C HIS A 169 15.90 34.67 -6.89
N GLY A 170 15.51 35.91 -6.50
CA GLY A 170 16.21 37.15 -6.84
C GLY A 170 17.32 37.43 -5.83
#